data_f3435eaeef1040c80ffd22b8942ce258
#
_entry.id   f3435eaeef1040c80ffd22b8942ce258
#
_cell.length_a   1.000
_cell.length_b   1.000
_cell.length_c   1.000
_cell.angle_alpha   90.00
_cell.angle_beta   90.00
_cell.angle_gamma   90.00
#
_symmetry.space_group_name_H-M   'P 1'
#
loop_
_entity.id
_entity.type
_entity.pdbx_description
1 polymer ?
#
loop_
_entity_poly.entity_id
_entity_poly.type
_entity_poly.pdbx_seq_one_letter_code
_entity_poly.pdbx_strand_id
1 'polypeptide(L)'
;HNWGVNEYISRGISGQENYMNAYRNAARAYQCALLWKITGDEGYGDVAIDVLNAYRIYNKGLAGNTNVSLIPGFIGYQFINAAEIMRDYKKWPEEDFELFKQYMIDVWFTTAQDFLERRHDTVEREQNWYHYHSNWGLGNALFCVSLGVLCDLPDIYNYGMYWLKEG
;
A
#
# COMPACT_ATOMS: atom_id res chain seq x y z
N HIS A 1 13.79 -4.20 -14.52
CA HIS A 1 12.54 -4.73 -15.10
C HIS A 1 11.36 -3.90 -14.60
N ASN A 2 10.41 -3.52 -15.48
CA ASN A 2 9.31 -2.65 -15.03
C ASN A 2 8.06 -3.40 -14.54
N TRP A 3 8.05 -4.72 -14.53
CA TRP A 3 6.96 -5.58 -14.03
C TRP A 3 5.57 -5.27 -14.60
N GLY A 4 5.50 -4.57 -15.73
CA GLY A 4 4.23 -4.08 -16.29
C GLY A 4 3.53 -3.05 -15.40
N VAL A 5 4.29 -2.28 -14.63
CA VAL A 5 3.75 -1.24 -13.75
C VAL A 5 3.05 -0.17 -14.58
N ASN A 6 1.83 0.16 -14.19
CA ASN A 6 1.07 1.25 -14.78
C ASN A 6 1.41 2.57 -14.08
N GLU A 7 1.53 3.63 -14.87
CA GLU A 7 1.75 4.97 -14.33
C GLU A 7 0.65 5.38 -13.34
N TYR A 8 -0.60 5.04 -13.66
CA TYR A 8 -1.73 5.17 -12.73
C TYR A 8 -2.39 3.81 -12.54
N ILE A 9 -2.46 3.35 -11.29
CA ILE A 9 -3.21 2.13 -10.93
C ILE A 9 -4.68 2.51 -10.82
N SER A 10 -5.54 1.91 -11.66
CA SER A 10 -6.95 2.29 -11.76
C SER A 10 -7.89 1.19 -11.29
N ARG A 11 -8.95 1.61 -10.56
CA ARG A 11 -10.04 0.76 -10.12
C ARG A 11 -11.39 1.50 -10.16
N GLY A 12 -12.44 0.77 -10.58
CA GLY A 12 -13.80 1.31 -10.64
C GLY A 12 -14.13 2.10 -11.92
N ILE A 13 -13.25 2.08 -12.93
CA ILE A 13 -13.52 2.67 -14.23
C ILE A 13 -13.72 1.54 -15.24
N SER A 14 -14.94 1.36 -15.70
CA SER A 14 -15.29 0.30 -16.65
C SER A 14 -14.37 0.31 -17.88
N GLY A 15 -13.80 -0.84 -18.21
CA GLY A 15 -12.91 -1.03 -19.37
C GLY A 15 -11.49 -0.46 -19.21
N GLN A 16 -11.17 0.17 -18.07
CA GLN A 16 -9.86 0.78 -17.82
C GLN A 16 -9.21 0.31 -16.52
N GLU A 17 -9.77 -0.71 -15.89
CA GLU A 17 -9.20 -1.26 -14.64
C GLU A 17 -7.90 -2.02 -14.92
N ASN A 18 -6.86 -1.67 -14.17
CA ASN A 18 -5.55 -2.32 -14.28
C ASN A 18 -4.96 -2.73 -12.92
N TYR A 19 -5.67 -2.51 -11.82
CA TYR A 19 -5.19 -2.77 -10.45
C TYR A 19 -4.78 -4.23 -10.21
N MET A 20 -5.29 -5.19 -10.99
CA MET A 20 -4.97 -6.61 -10.83
C MET A 20 -3.49 -6.92 -11.05
N ASN A 21 -2.79 -6.15 -11.91
CA ASN A 21 -1.36 -6.31 -12.07
C ASN A 21 -0.60 -5.88 -10.81
N ALA A 22 -1.00 -4.74 -10.23
CA ALA A 22 -0.43 -4.28 -8.96
C ALA A 22 -0.70 -5.27 -7.82
N TYR A 23 -1.91 -5.83 -7.74
CA TYR A 23 -2.26 -6.85 -6.75
C TYR A 23 -1.36 -8.08 -6.84
N ARG A 24 -1.16 -8.63 -8.06
CA ARG A 24 -0.28 -9.79 -8.28
C ARG A 24 1.19 -9.48 -7.95
N ASN A 25 1.65 -8.29 -8.28
CA ASN A 25 3.03 -7.90 -8.00
C ASN A 25 3.25 -7.62 -6.52
N ALA A 26 2.29 -7.02 -5.81
CA ALA A 26 2.36 -6.86 -4.37
C ALA A 26 2.42 -8.21 -3.64
N ALA A 27 1.56 -9.15 -4.02
CA ALA A 27 1.60 -10.52 -3.51
C ALA A 27 2.94 -11.21 -3.81
N ARG A 28 3.49 -11.02 -5.01
CA ARG A 28 4.82 -11.56 -5.39
C ARG A 28 5.92 -10.97 -4.54
N ALA A 29 5.97 -9.65 -4.39
CA ALA A 29 6.98 -9.01 -3.55
C ALA A 29 6.92 -9.53 -2.11
N TYR A 30 5.72 -9.62 -1.54
CA TYR A 30 5.52 -10.10 -0.17
C TYR A 30 5.90 -11.57 0.00
N GLN A 31 5.49 -12.45 -0.91
CA GLN A 31 5.87 -13.87 -0.89
C GLN A 31 7.38 -14.05 -1.04
N CYS A 32 8.01 -13.32 -1.97
CA CYS A 32 9.45 -13.38 -2.15
C CYS A 32 10.22 -12.84 -0.94
N ALA A 33 9.76 -11.74 -0.32
CA ALA A 33 10.35 -11.25 0.92
C ALA A 33 10.30 -12.29 2.06
N LEU A 34 9.15 -12.96 2.23
CA LEU A 34 8.99 -14.04 3.20
C LEU A 34 9.90 -15.23 2.88
N LEU A 35 9.97 -15.67 1.62
CA LEU A 35 10.82 -16.77 1.21
C LEU A 35 12.29 -16.45 1.46
N TRP A 36 12.75 -15.24 1.12
CA TRP A 36 14.11 -14.82 1.46
C TRP A 36 14.36 -14.88 2.97
N LYS A 37 13.44 -14.33 3.78
CA LYS A 37 13.62 -14.29 5.24
C LYS A 37 13.69 -15.69 5.86
N ILE A 38 12.97 -16.66 5.29
CA ILE A 38 12.92 -18.04 5.80
C ILE A 38 14.10 -18.88 5.28
N THR A 39 14.45 -18.73 4.00
CA THR A 39 15.43 -19.61 3.33
C THR A 39 16.83 -19.03 3.27
N GLY A 40 16.98 -17.71 3.35
CA GLY A 40 18.22 -17.00 3.09
C GLY A 40 18.61 -16.93 1.60
N ASP A 41 17.75 -17.43 0.69
CA ASP A 41 18.03 -17.39 -0.75
C ASP A 41 17.87 -15.97 -1.29
N GLU A 42 19.01 -15.37 -1.66
CA GLU A 42 19.07 -14.00 -2.17
C GLU A 42 18.28 -13.81 -3.49
N GLY A 43 18.07 -14.85 -4.27
CA GLY A 43 17.26 -14.77 -5.49
C GLY A 43 15.81 -14.30 -5.22
N TYR A 44 15.23 -14.72 -4.10
CA TYR A 44 13.92 -14.21 -3.68
C TYR A 44 14.01 -12.76 -3.21
N GLY A 45 15.05 -12.40 -2.46
CA GLY A 45 15.28 -11.03 -2.03
C GLY A 45 15.43 -10.06 -3.20
N ASP A 46 16.23 -10.45 -4.19
CA ASP A 46 16.46 -9.65 -5.41
C ASP A 46 15.14 -9.41 -6.18
N VAL A 47 14.26 -10.41 -6.28
CA VAL A 47 12.94 -10.26 -6.90
C VAL A 47 12.05 -9.31 -6.08
N ALA A 48 12.05 -9.43 -4.77
CA ALA A 48 11.23 -8.58 -3.91
C ALA A 48 11.58 -7.09 -4.09
N ILE A 49 12.87 -6.73 -3.96
CA ILE A 49 13.31 -5.33 -4.12
C ILE A 49 13.16 -4.82 -5.55
N ASP A 50 13.33 -5.66 -6.57
CA ASP A 50 13.14 -5.26 -7.97
C ASP A 50 11.67 -4.87 -8.24
N VAL A 51 10.71 -5.62 -7.69
CA VAL A 51 9.28 -5.26 -7.75
C VAL A 51 9.01 -3.95 -7.01
N LEU A 52 9.48 -3.80 -5.76
CA LEU A 52 9.24 -2.60 -4.95
C LEU A 52 9.81 -1.35 -5.62
N ASN A 53 11.05 -1.42 -6.10
CA ASN A 53 11.68 -0.32 -6.83
C ASN A 53 10.97 0.00 -8.16
N ALA A 54 10.48 -1.00 -8.88
CA ALA A 54 9.72 -0.75 -10.12
C ALA A 54 8.46 0.08 -9.83
N TYR A 55 7.72 -0.23 -8.75
CA TYR A 55 6.54 0.56 -8.39
C TYR A 55 6.89 1.99 -7.99
N ARG A 56 7.91 2.19 -7.16
CA ARG A 56 8.40 3.52 -6.82
C ARG A 56 8.80 4.36 -8.05
N ILE A 57 9.42 3.73 -9.04
CA ILE A 57 9.93 4.43 -10.22
C ILE A 57 8.81 4.76 -11.21
N TYR A 58 7.93 3.82 -11.50
CA TYR A 58 7.01 3.91 -12.64
C TYR A 58 5.57 4.29 -12.24
N ASN A 59 5.10 3.97 -11.03
CA ASN A 59 3.77 4.37 -10.61
C ASN A 59 3.77 5.80 -10.04
N LYS A 60 2.85 6.64 -10.53
CA LYS A 60 2.73 8.05 -10.15
C LYS A 60 1.45 8.35 -9.38
N GLY A 61 0.50 7.41 -9.35
CA GLY A 61 -0.75 7.66 -8.67
C GLY A 61 -1.74 6.51 -8.71
N LEU A 62 -2.80 6.70 -7.94
CA LEU A 62 -3.98 5.86 -7.91
C LEU A 62 -5.12 6.63 -8.56
N ALA A 63 -5.95 5.97 -9.36
CA ALA A 63 -7.03 6.58 -10.11
C ALA A 63 -8.29 5.71 -10.11
N GLY A 64 -9.44 6.33 -10.30
CA GLY A 64 -10.70 5.57 -10.37
C GLY A 64 -11.89 6.36 -9.85
N ASN A 65 -13.01 5.66 -9.71
CA ASN A 65 -14.15 6.16 -8.95
C ASN A 65 -13.92 5.87 -7.44
N THR A 66 -14.97 5.87 -6.63
CA THR A 66 -14.87 5.58 -5.19
C THR A 66 -14.14 4.28 -4.86
N ASN A 67 -14.11 3.29 -5.77
CA ASN A 67 -13.39 2.02 -5.56
C ASN A 67 -11.86 2.17 -5.50
N VAL A 68 -11.31 3.31 -5.90
CA VAL A 68 -9.88 3.61 -5.73
C VAL A 68 -9.46 3.51 -4.26
N SER A 69 -10.35 3.87 -3.35
CA SER A 69 -10.11 3.82 -1.90
C SER A 69 -9.86 2.41 -1.34
N LEU A 70 -10.17 1.35 -2.11
CA LEU A 70 -9.81 -0.02 -1.73
C LEU A 70 -8.33 -0.36 -2.00
N ILE A 71 -7.68 0.38 -2.89
CA ILE A 71 -6.32 0.03 -3.36
C ILE A 71 -5.29 0.05 -2.23
N PRO A 72 -5.21 1.07 -1.35
CA PRO A 72 -4.24 1.07 -0.25
C PRO A 72 -4.40 -0.12 0.69
N GLY A 73 -5.62 -0.38 1.16
CA GLY A 73 -5.91 -1.46 2.09
C GLY A 73 -5.83 -2.87 1.49
N PHE A 74 -5.94 -2.99 0.17
CA PHE A 74 -5.95 -4.27 -0.54
C PHE A 74 -4.57 -4.67 -1.08
N ILE A 75 -3.83 -3.67 -1.56
CA ILE A 75 -2.57 -3.85 -2.27
C ILE A 75 -1.43 -3.20 -1.50
N GLY A 76 -1.63 -1.95 -1.06
CA GLY A 76 -0.58 -1.15 -0.44
C GLY A 76 0.02 -1.80 0.80
N TYR A 77 -0.81 -2.39 1.69
CA TYR A 77 -0.30 -3.05 2.88
C TYR A 77 0.65 -4.21 2.56
N GLN A 78 0.46 -4.91 1.43
CA GLN A 78 1.35 -6.01 1.02
C GLN A 78 2.71 -5.48 0.57
N PHE A 79 2.73 -4.36 -0.17
CA PHE A 79 3.97 -3.67 -0.52
C PHE A 79 4.72 -3.19 0.73
N ILE A 80 4.00 -2.60 1.69
CA ILE A 80 4.58 -2.13 2.95
C ILE A 80 5.18 -3.29 3.73
N ASN A 81 4.45 -4.39 3.91
CA ASN A 81 4.94 -5.55 4.64
C ASN A 81 6.13 -6.22 3.94
N ALA A 82 6.12 -6.27 2.60
CA ALA A 82 7.28 -6.72 1.85
C ALA A 82 8.50 -5.84 2.12
N ALA A 83 8.33 -4.51 2.06
CA ALA A 83 9.41 -3.57 2.31
C ALA A 83 9.95 -3.67 3.74
N GLU A 84 9.07 -3.82 4.74
CA GLU A 84 9.49 -4.00 6.13
C GLU A 84 10.33 -5.26 6.34
N ILE A 85 9.93 -6.38 5.74
CA ILE A 85 10.73 -7.62 5.77
C ILE A 85 12.10 -7.43 5.11
N MET A 86 12.14 -6.62 4.03
CA MET A 86 13.37 -6.35 3.26
C MET A 86 14.25 -5.25 3.86
N ARG A 87 13.84 -4.61 4.97
CA ARG A 87 14.58 -3.50 5.62
C ARG A 87 16.07 -3.79 5.80
N ASP A 88 16.41 -5.01 6.21
CA ASP A 88 17.78 -5.44 6.47
C ASP A 88 18.47 -6.12 5.27
N TYR A 89 17.84 -6.09 4.09
CA TYR A 89 18.40 -6.77 2.93
C TYR A 89 19.55 -5.96 2.33
N LYS A 90 20.78 -6.48 2.46
CA LYS A 90 22.03 -5.77 2.15
C LYS A 90 22.16 -5.27 0.71
N LYS A 91 21.42 -5.89 -0.23
CA LYS A 91 21.42 -5.46 -1.63
C LYS A 91 20.38 -4.38 -1.95
N TRP A 92 19.54 -4.01 -0.98
CA TRP A 92 18.65 -2.86 -1.13
C TRP A 92 19.35 -1.62 -0.57
N PRO A 93 19.81 -0.68 -1.42
CA PRO A 93 20.44 0.54 -0.94
C PRO A 93 19.52 1.33 -0.01
N GLU A 94 20.07 1.87 1.06
CA GLU A 94 19.32 2.71 2.02
C GLU A 94 18.58 3.85 1.32
N GLU A 95 19.21 4.49 0.35
CA GLU A 95 18.59 5.55 -0.44
C GLU A 95 17.34 5.06 -1.17
N ASP A 96 17.36 3.86 -1.78
CA ASP A 96 16.21 3.29 -2.47
C ASP A 96 15.09 2.91 -1.50
N PHE A 97 15.44 2.41 -0.32
CA PHE A 97 14.49 2.11 0.74
C PHE A 97 13.78 3.38 1.24
N GLU A 98 14.54 4.45 1.52
CA GLU A 98 13.95 5.74 1.94
C GLU A 98 13.07 6.35 0.85
N LEU A 99 13.49 6.29 -0.41
CA LEU A 99 12.66 6.73 -1.54
C LEU A 99 11.39 5.90 -1.70
N PHE A 100 11.44 4.60 -1.39
CA PHE A 100 10.23 3.76 -1.38
C PHE A 100 9.27 4.16 -0.26
N LYS A 101 9.75 4.44 0.95
CA LYS A 101 8.94 4.95 2.06
C LYS A 101 8.24 6.25 1.67
N GLN A 102 8.98 7.19 1.09
CA GLN A 102 8.43 8.46 0.63
C GLN A 102 7.36 8.27 -0.46
N TYR A 103 7.61 7.38 -1.42
CA TYR A 103 6.62 7.01 -2.44
C TYR A 103 5.31 6.48 -1.84
N MET A 104 5.38 5.63 -0.82
CA MET A 104 4.19 5.11 -0.14
C MET A 104 3.41 6.21 0.59
N ILE A 105 4.10 7.21 1.12
CA ILE A 105 3.46 8.39 1.72
C ILE A 105 2.82 9.26 0.64
N ASP A 106 3.56 9.65 -0.37
CA ASP A 106 3.11 10.65 -1.34
C ASP A 106 1.98 10.16 -2.26
N VAL A 107 1.99 8.86 -2.60
CA VAL A 107 1.08 8.30 -3.60
C VAL A 107 -0.07 7.52 -2.96
N TRP A 108 0.19 6.74 -1.91
CA TRP A 108 -0.79 5.79 -1.38
C TRP A 108 -1.50 6.29 -0.12
N PHE A 109 -0.76 6.94 0.79
CA PHE A 109 -1.33 7.42 2.06
C PHE A 109 -2.42 8.46 1.85
N THR A 110 -2.23 9.38 0.91
CA THR A 110 -3.23 10.41 0.59
C THR A 110 -4.58 9.83 0.21
N THR A 111 -4.61 8.71 -0.53
CA THR A 111 -5.87 8.03 -0.88
C THR A 111 -6.52 7.35 0.33
N ALA A 112 -5.74 6.73 1.19
CA ALA A 112 -6.24 6.11 2.42
C ALA A 112 -6.77 7.16 3.39
N GLN A 113 -6.04 8.25 3.55
CA GLN A 113 -6.41 9.38 4.40
C GLN A 113 -7.71 10.03 3.92
N ASP A 114 -7.80 10.37 2.64
CA ASP A 114 -9.01 10.95 2.04
C ASP A 114 -10.26 10.08 2.31
N PHE A 115 -10.14 8.76 2.19
CA PHE A 115 -11.25 7.86 2.50
C PHE A 115 -11.62 7.88 3.99
N LEU A 116 -10.63 7.79 4.88
CA LEU A 116 -10.88 7.73 6.32
C LEU A 116 -11.45 9.05 6.84
N GLU A 117 -10.97 10.19 6.36
CA GLU A 117 -11.46 11.52 6.77
C GLU A 117 -12.89 11.79 6.34
N ARG A 118 -13.34 11.28 5.20
CA ARG A 118 -14.74 11.36 4.76
C ARG A 118 -15.71 10.70 5.74
N ARG A 119 -15.25 9.84 6.65
CA ARG A 119 -16.06 9.31 7.77
C ARG A 119 -16.64 10.39 8.68
N HIS A 120 -16.00 11.55 8.77
CA HIS A 120 -16.51 12.67 9.55
C HIS A 120 -17.61 13.47 8.82
N ASP A 121 -17.73 13.32 7.51
CA ASP A 121 -18.85 13.89 6.77
C ASP A 121 -20.13 13.11 7.12
N THR A 122 -21.05 13.79 7.84
CA THR A 122 -22.29 13.19 8.30
C THR A 122 -23.16 12.68 7.16
N VAL A 123 -23.24 13.38 6.04
CA VAL A 123 -24.03 12.97 4.88
C VAL A 123 -23.45 11.73 4.22
N GLU A 124 -22.16 11.72 3.99
CA GLU A 124 -21.43 10.58 3.41
C GLU A 124 -21.54 9.35 4.33
N ARG A 125 -21.37 9.55 5.64
CA ARG A 125 -21.47 8.49 6.64
C ARG A 125 -22.89 7.91 6.74
N GLU A 126 -23.91 8.71 6.71
CA GLU A 126 -25.29 8.25 6.79
C GLU A 126 -25.71 7.43 5.55
N GLN A 127 -25.20 7.82 4.37
CA GLN A 127 -25.52 7.15 3.11
C GLN A 127 -24.69 5.90 2.84
N ASN A 128 -23.44 5.87 3.33
CA ASN A 128 -22.45 4.84 3.01
C ASN A 128 -21.77 4.25 4.26
N TRP A 129 -22.43 4.29 5.43
CA TRP A 129 -21.85 3.87 6.71
C TRP A 129 -21.21 2.47 6.66
N TYR A 130 -21.80 1.54 5.91
CA TYR A 130 -21.31 0.17 5.77
C TYR A 130 -19.94 0.09 5.08
N HIS A 131 -19.59 1.03 4.22
CA HIS A 131 -18.26 1.10 3.61
C HIS A 131 -17.20 1.47 4.65
N TYR A 132 -17.52 2.38 5.56
CA TYR A 132 -16.58 2.85 6.57
C TYR A 132 -16.40 1.86 7.74
N HIS A 133 -17.44 1.08 8.03
CA HIS A 133 -17.44 0.08 9.11
C HIS A 133 -17.21 -1.35 8.58
N SER A 134 -16.69 -1.50 7.38
CA SER A 134 -16.44 -2.79 6.73
C SER A 134 -14.97 -2.93 6.34
N ASN A 135 -14.71 -3.84 5.42
CA ASN A 135 -13.37 -4.08 4.88
C ASN A 135 -12.71 -2.84 4.25
N TRP A 136 -13.46 -1.82 3.83
CA TRP A 136 -12.91 -0.58 3.30
C TRP A 136 -12.23 0.24 4.40
N GLY A 137 -12.94 0.51 5.49
CA GLY A 137 -12.41 1.23 6.65
C GLY A 137 -11.26 0.47 7.30
N LEU A 138 -11.48 -0.83 7.56
CA LEU A 138 -10.48 -1.70 8.18
C LEU A 138 -9.20 -1.79 7.33
N GLY A 139 -9.34 -1.93 6.00
CA GLY A 139 -8.19 -2.03 5.11
C GLY A 139 -7.35 -0.76 5.07
N ASN A 140 -8.00 0.43 5.02
CA ASN A 140 -7.28 1.70 5.04
C ASN A 140 -6.62 1.99 6.39
N ALA A 141 -7.28 1.63 7.50
CA ALA A 141 -6.67 1.73 8.83
C ALA A 141 -5.45 0.80 8.97
N LEU A 142 -5.55 -0.46 8.50
CA LEU A 142 -4.43 -1.41 8.45
C LEU A 142 -3.27 -0.87 7.62
N PHE A 143 -3.56 -0.28 6.46
CA PHE A 143 -2.54 0.36 5.62
C PHE A 143 -1.79 1.46 6.39
N CYS A 144 -2.52 2.34 7.08
CA CYS A 144 -1.91 3.42 7.87
C CYS A 144 -1.05 2.88 9.01
N VAL A 145 -1.53 1.88 9.75
CA VAL A 145 -0.75 1.24 10.82
C VAL A 145 0.53 0.64 10.27
N SER A 146 0.44 -0.12 9.18
CA SER A 146 1.60 -0.74 8.55
C SER A 146 2.60 0.30 8.02
N LEU A 147 2.09 1.38 7.42
CA LEU A 147 2.94 2.48 6.92
C LEU A 147 3.66 3.20 8.05
N GLY A 148 2.95 3.46 9.16
CA GLY A 148 3.56 4.07 10.34
C GLY A 148 4.71 3.23 10.91
N VAL A 149 4.59 1.90 10.88
CA VAL A 149 5.68 0.98 11.26
C VAL A 149 6.84 1.06 10.27
N LEU A 150 6.56 0.91 8.96
CA LEU A 150 7.61 0.94 7.92
C LEU A 150 8.43 2.23 7.95
N CYS A 151 7.74 3.37 8.14
CA CYS A 151 8.37 4.69 8.08
C CYS A 151 8.92 5.19 9.41
N ASP A 152 8.74 4.44 10.51
CA ASP A 152 9.06 4.86 11.87
C ASP A 152 8.36 6.20 12.25
N LEU A 153 7.10 6.38 11.79
CA LEU A 153 6.29 7.58 11.98
C LEU A 153 5.12 7.32 12.94
N PRO A 154 5.29 7.64 14.24
CA PRO A 154 4.26 7.44 15.27
C PRO A 154 2.92 8.12 14.95
N ASP A 155 2.95 9.27 14.28
CA ASP A 155 1.74 10.01 13.94
C ASP A 155 0.86 9.25 12.94
N ILE A 156 1.45 8.65 11.90
CA ILE A 156 0.73 7.82 10.92
C ILE A 156 0.24 6.53 11.58
N TYR A 157 1.06 5.92 12.44
CA TYR A 157 0.66 4.74 13.21
C TYR A 157 -0.54 5.04 14.10
N ASN A 158 -0.47 6.10 14.90
CA ASN A 158 -1.54 6.51 15.81
C ASN A 158 -2.81 6.92 15.04
N TYR A 159 -2.67 7.54 13.88
CA TYR A 159 -3.77 7.84 12.98
C TYR A 159 -4.52 6.56 12.56
N GLY A 160 -3.80 5.54 12.10
CA GLY A 160 -4.40 4.25 11.76
C GLY A 160 -5.05 3.56 12.98
N MET A 161 -4.39 3.61 14.14
CA MET A 161 -4.92 3.03 15.40
C MET A 161 -6.19 3.75 15.88
N TYR A 162 -6.28 5.06 15.68
CA TYR A 162 -7.50 5.81 15.96
C TYR A 162 -8.69 5.24 15.15
N TRP A 163 -8.52 5.09 13.84
CA TRP A 163 -9.58 4.58 12.98
C TRP A 163 -9.96 3.13 13.25
N LEU A 164 -9.04 2.30 13.72
CA LEU A 164 -9.34 0.93 14.17
C LEU A 164 -10.20 0.89 15.43
N LYS A 165 -10.07 1.88 16.32
CA LYS A 165 -10.79 1.92 17.60
C LYS A 165 -12.15 2.58 17.46
N GLU A 166 -12.24 3.62 16.63
CA GLU A 166 -13.44 4.42 16.42
C GLU A 166 -14.33 3.88 15.27
N GLY A 167 -13.87 2.82 14.59
CA GLY A 167 -14.52 2.17 13.46
C GLY A 167 -15.60 1.16 13.78
#